data_57ffe780880e963ad9156469e344a633
#
_entry.id   57ffe780880e963ad9156469e344a633
#
_cell.length_a   1.000
_cell.length_b   1.000
_cell.length_c   1.000
_cell.angle_alpha   90.00
_cell.angle_beta   90.00
_cell.angle_gamma   90.00
#
_symmetry.space_group_name_H-M   'P 1'
#
loop_
_entity.id
_entity.type
_entity.pdbx_description
1 polymer ?
#
loop_
_entity_poly.entity_id
_entity_poly.type
_entity_poly.pdbx_seq_one_letter_code
_entity_poly.pdbx_strand_id
1 'polypeptide(L)'
;MAHQLPALPYDFAALEPHIDAQTMQIHHGKHHQAYVNNLNAALEKHPELQSKSAEDLIRSLSSVPEDIRTAVRNNGGGHVNHTMFWKLMAPGAGGAPSGAVADAINAAFSSFDAFKEQFAKAGVGRFGSGWAWLIDTGGKLSIESTANQDSPIMESKKAILGLDVWEHAYYLKYQNRRPDYITAWWNVVNWAEVARLYRR
;
A
#
# COMPACT_ATOMS: atom_id res chain seq x y z
N MET A 1 -22.54 -5.33 4.63
CA MET A 1 -22.68 -4.21 3.65
C MET A 1 -21.59 -4.38 2.60
N ALA A 2 -21.85 -4.03 1.33
CA ALA A 2 -20.85 -4.10 0.28
C ALA A 2 -19.66 -3.15 0.56
N HIS A 3 -18.46 -3.57 0.24
CA HIS A 3 -17.27 -2.72 0.27
C HIS A 3 -17.39 -1.62 -0.78
N GLN A 4 -16.82 -0.46 -0.50
CA GLN A 4 -16.90 0.71 -1.37
C GLN A 4 -15.50 1.26 -1.66
N LEU A 5 -15.33 1.84 -2.85
CA LEU A 5 -14.11 2.57 -3.19
C LEU A 5 -14.05 3.84 -2.32
N PRO A 6 -13.03 4.00 -1.46
CA PRO A 6 -12.89 5.23 -0.69
C PRO A 6 -12.53 6.40 -1.62
N ALA A 7 -13.06 7.58 -1.32
CA ALA A 7 -12.65 8.79 -2.01
C ALA A 7 -11.15 9.05 -1.79
N LEU A 8 -10.48 9.62 -2.81
CA LEU A 8 -9.13 10.15 -2.64
C LEU A 8 -9.18 11.36 -1.70
N PRO A 9 -8.19 11.54 -0.81
CA PRO A 9 -8.11 12.72 0.06
C PRO A 9 -7.58 13.98 -0.66
N TYR A 10 -7.33 13.91 -1.98
CA TYR A 10 -6.80 14.99 -2.83
C TYR A 10 -7.23 14.77 -4.29
N ASP A 11 -7.09 15.79 -5.13
CA ASP A 11 -7.40 15.72 -6.56
C ASP A 11 -6.40 14.83 -7.32
N PHE A 12 -6.82 14.27 -8.45
CA PHE A 12 -5.98 13.38 -9.25
C PHE A 12 -4.65 14.01 -9.70
N ALA A 13 -4.64 15.32 -9.95
CA ALA A 13 -3.44 16.06 -10.35
C ALA A 13 -2.57 16.54 -9.17
N ALA A 14 -3.00 16.32 -7.94
CA ALA A 14 -2.37 16.93 -6.76
C ALA A 14 -0.97 16.39 -6.45
N LEU A 15 -0.61 15.21 -6.98
CA LEU A 15 0.71 14.60 -6.80
C LEU A 15 1.70 14.92 -7.93
N GLU A 16 1.28 15.75 -8.92
CA GLU A 16 2.19 16.24 -9.95
C GLU A 16 3.31 17.11 -9.32
N PRO A 17 4.53 17.07 -9.87
CA PRO A 17 4.97 16.36 -11.07
C PRO A 17 5.44 14.92 -10.81
N HIS A 18 5.27 14.38 -9.60
CA HIS A 18 5.86 13.11 -9.18
C HIS A 18 5.04 11.89 -9.63
N ILE A 19 3.71 11.96 -9.53
CA ILE A 19 2.78 10.96 -10.05
C ILE A 19 1.77 11.72 -10.92
N ASP A 20 1.61 11.28 -12.17
CA ASP A 20 0.75 11.98 -13.14
C ASP A 20 -0.74 11.73 -12.89
N ALA A 21 -1.56 12.71 -13.23
CA ALA A 21 -3.00 12.68 -13.05
C ALA A 21 -3.66 11.49 -13.75
N GLN A 22 -3.19 11.10 -14.95
CA GLN A 22 -3.74 9.98 -15.68
C GLN A 22 -3.49 8.65 -14.95
N THR A 23 -2.28 8.46 -14.42
CA THR A 23 -1.99 7.31 -13.54
C THR A 23 -2.94 7.27 -12.36
N MET A 24 -3.15 8.39 -11.65
CA MET A 24 -4.04 8.46 -10.49
C MET A 24 -5.49 8.13 -10.85
N GLN A 25 -6.01 8.65 -11.97
CA GLN A 25 -7.37 8.37 -12.45
C GLN A 25 -7.59 6.88 -12.74
N ILE A 26 -6.63 6.24 -13.42
CA ILE A 26 -6.70 4.83 -13.79
C ILE A 26 -6.48 3.96 -12.55
N HIS A 27 -5.46 4.26 -11.78
CA HIS A 27 -5.06 3.47 -10.61
C HIS A 27 -6.16 3.43 -9.55
N HIS A 28 -6.74 4.59 -9.21
CA HIS A 28 -7.87 4.66 -8.28
C HIS A 28 -9.18 4.19 -8.92
N GLY A 29 -9.58 4.80 -10.04
CA GLY A 29 -10.93 4.64 -10.60
C GLY A 29 -11.13 3.35 -11.41
N LYS A 30 -10.05 2.65 -11.80
CA LYS A 30 -10.14 1.38 -12.53
C LYS A 30 -9.55 0.22 -11.73
N HIS A 31 -8.28 0.27 -11.35
CA HIS A 31 -7.64 -0.85 -10.63
C HIS A 31 -8.22 -1.05 -9.23
N HIS A 32 -8.23 -0.01 -8.39
CA HIS A 32 -8.80 -0.14 -7.04
C HIS A 32 -10.30 -0.44 -7.10
N GLN A 33 -11.06 0.22 -7.99
CA GLN A 33 -12.49 -0.09 -8.16
C GLN A 33 -12.72 -1.54 -8.56
N ALA A 34 -11.88 -2.12 -9.43
CA ALA A 34 -11.99 -3.53 -9.83
C ALA A 34 -11.76 -4.47 -8.64
N TYR A 35 -10.79 -4.19 -7.76
CA TYR A 35 -10.60 -4.97 -6.54
C TYR A 35 -11.85 -4.94 -5.64
N VAL A 36 -12.45 -3.76 -5.46
CA VAL A 36 -13.69 -3.62 -4.68
C VAL A 36 -14.83 -4.44 -5.31
N ASN A 37 -15.03 -4.32 -6.62
CA ASN A 37 -16.10 -5.04 -7.32
C ASN A 37 -15.91 -6.55 -7.24
N ASN A 38 -14.70 -7.04 -7.47
CA ASN A 38 -14.40 -8.47 -7.45
C ASN A 38 -14.47 -9.06 -6.03
N LEU A 39 -14.07 -8.30 -5.01
CA LEU A 39 -14.25 -8.71 -3.61
C LEU A 39 -15.74 -8.86 -3.29
N ASN A 40 -16.56 -7.86 -3.63
CA ASN A 40 -18.00 -7.91 -3.40
C ASN A 40 -18.65 -9.09 -4.15
N ALA A 41 -18.30 -9.32 -5.41
CA ALA A 41 -18.82 -10.46 -6.19
C ALA A 41 -18.45 -11.81 -5.56
N ALA A 42 -17.23 -11.95 -5.03
CA ALA A 42 -16.84 -13.17 -4.30
C ALA A 42 -17.71 -13.37 -3.05
N LEU A 43 -17.98 -12.29 -2.31
CA LEU A 43 -18.77 -12.34 -1.06
C LEU A 43 -20.28 -12.53 -1.28
N GLU A 44 -20.82 -12.37 -2.49
CA GLU A 44 -22.23 -12.63 -2.78
C GLU A 44 -22.65 -14.06 -2.45
N LYS A 45 -21.75 -15.02 -2.60
CA LYS A 45 -21.98 -16.44 -2.31
C LYS A 45 -21.90 -16.76 -0.80
N HIS A 46 -21.42 -15.84 0.00
CA HIS A 46 -21.16 -16.01 1.43
C HIS A 46 -21.69 -14.82 2.24
N PRO A 47 -23.03 -14.69 2.37
CA PRO A 47 -23.67 -13.54 3.04
C PRO A 47 -23.18 -13.31 4.47
N GLU A 48 -22.76 -14.37 5.18
CA GLU A 48 -22.24 -14.33 6.55
C GLU A 48 -20.90 -13.55 6.65
N LEU A 49 -20.18 -13.41 5.53
CA LEU A 49 -18.93 -12.66 5.48
C LEU A 49 -19.09 -11.19 5.09
N GLN A 50 -20.24 -10.80 4.55
CA GLN A 50 -20.48 -9.44 4.04
C GLN A 50 -20.47 -8.35 5.12
N SER A 51 -20.57 -8.70 6.40
CA SER A 51 -20.45 -7.76 7.52
C SER A 51 -19.02 -7.54 7.98
N LYS A 52 -18.07 -8.38 7.54
CA LYS A 52 -16.66 -8.26 7.92
C LYS A 52 -15.97 -7.17 7.10
N SER A 53 -15.01 -6.48 7.72
CA SER A 53 -14.13 -5.57 6.99
C SER A 53 -13.20 -6.35 6.05
N ALA A 54 -12.71 -5.69 4.99
CA ALA A 54 -11.73 -6.30 4.10
C ALA A 54 -10.44 -6.67 4.86
N GLU A 55 -10.04 -5.86 5.85
CA GLU A 55 -8.90 -6.15 6.73
C GLU A 55 -9.11 -7.43 7.54
N ASP A 56 -10.30 -7.63 8.13
CA ASP A 56 -10.61 -8.84 8.90
C ASP A 56 -10.62 -10.08 8.02
N LEU A 57 -11.17 -9.96 6.81
CA LEU A 57 -11.20 -11.05 5.84
C LEU A 57 -9.79 -11.51 5.45
N ILE A 58 -8.89 -10.58 5.10
CA ILE A 58 -7.53 -10.95 4.70
C ILE A 58 -6.65 -11.35 5.89
N ARG A 59 -6.89 -10.83 7.09
CA ARG A 59 -6.21 -11.25 8.32
C ARG A 59 -6.53 -12.70 8.68
N SER A 60 -7.72 -13.15 8.37
CA SER A 60 -8.24 -14.47 8.73
C SER A 60 -8.50 -15.33 7.48
N LEU A 61 -7.61 -15.30 6.49
CA LEU A 61 -7.78 -16.01 5.22
C LEU A 61 -8.01 -17.52 5.39
N SER A 62 -7.42 -18.16 6.39
CA SER A 62 -7.66 -19.58 6.68
C SER A 62 -9.13 -19.89 7.05
N SER A 63 -9.84 -18.90 7.58
CA SER A 63 -11.27 -19.03 7.94
C SER A 63 -12.21 -18.66 6.78
N VAL A 64 -11.69 -18.14 5.66
CA VAL A 64 -12.48 -17.84 4.46
C VAL A 64 -12.71 -19.17 3.70
N PRO A 65 -13.95 -19.45 3.24
CA PRO A 65 -14.27 -20.62 2.43
C PRO A 65 -13.31 -20.78 1.24
N GLU A 66 -12.95 -22.03 0.95
CA GLU A 66 -11.91 -22.33 -0.03
C GLU A 66 -12.24 -21.87 -1.45
N ASP A 67 -13.52 -21.94 -1.83
CA ASP A 67 -14.03 -21.55 -3.15
C ASP A 67 -13.84 -20.06 -3.46
N ILE A 68 -13.78 -19.19 -2.43
CA ILE A 68 -13.57 -17.74 -2.59
C ILE A 68 -12.24 -17.24 -1.99
N ARG A 69 -11.49 -18.08 -1.28
CA ARG A 69 -10.29 -17.68 -0.53
C ARG A 69 -9.25 -16.95 -1.39
N THR A 70 -9.00 -17.47 -2.59
CA THR A 70 -8.06 -16.84 -3.53
C THR A 70 -8.57 -15.49 -4.02
N ALA A 71 -9.88 -15.38 -4.30
CA ALA A 71 -10.48 -14.10 -4.70
C ALA A 71 -10.40 -13.07 -3.56
N VAL A 72 -10.69 -13.47 -2.33
CA VAL A 72 -10.57 -12.61 -1.14
C VAL A 72 -9.11 -12.20 -0.89
N ARG A 73 -8.14 -13.13 -0.99
CA ARG A 73 -6.71 -12.81 -0.88
C ARG A 73 -6.31 -11.72 -1.88
N ASN A 74 -6.60 -11.92 -3.15
CA ASN A 74 -6.16 -11.02 -4.22
C ASN A 74 -6.92 -9.67 -4.18
N ASN A 75 -8.24 -9.72 -4.13
CA ASN A 75 -9.06 -8.51 -4.25
C ASN A 75 -9.25 -7.81 -2.90
N GLY A 76 -9.37 -8.55 -1.81
CA GLY A 76 -9.34 -7.99 -0.45
C GLY A 76 -8.00 -7.36 -0.13
N GLY A 77 -6.90 -8.05 -0.46
CA GLY A 77 -5.54 -7.50 -0.35
C GLY A 77 -5.39 -6.22 -1.19
N GLY A 78 -5.81 -6.25 -2.46
CA GLY A 78 -5.79 -5.08 -3.33
C GLY A 78 -6.57 -3.91 -2.76
N HIS A 79 -7.78 -4.14 -2.26
CA HIS A 79 -8.59 -3.09 -1.64
C HIS A 79 -7.93 -2.49 -0.39
N VAL A 80 -7.42 -3.33 0.51
CA VAL A 80 -6.76 -2.87 1.75
C VAL A 80 -5.48 -2.10 1.45
N ASN A 81 -4.62 -2.65 0.60
CA ASN A 81 -3.33 -2.05 0.24
C ASN A 81 -3.53 -0.65 -0.39
N HIS A 82 -4.45 -0.52 -1.34
CA HIS A 82 -4.72 0.76 -2.01
C HIS A 82 -5.42 1.76 -1.08
N THR A 83 -6.34 1.31 -0.21
CA THR A 83 -6.96 2.19 0.80
C THR A 83 -5.92 2.84 1.73
N MET A 84 -4.89 2.08 2.10
CA MET A 84 -3.75 2.59 2.86
C MET A 84 -2.88 3.51 2.00
N PHE A 85 -2.56 3.11 0.77
CA PHE A 85 -1.64 3.81 -0.12
C PHE A 85 -2.06 5.25 -0.41
N TRP A 86 -3.36 5.49 -0.66
CA TRP A 86 -3.87 6.85 -0.89
C TRP A 86 -3.63 7.78 0.28
N LYS A 87 -3.69 7.30 1.51
CA LYS A 87 -3.45 8.09 2.74
C LYS A 87 -1.97 8.32 3.02
N LEU A 88 -1.13 7.40 2.53
CA LEU A 88 0.34 7.49 2.66
C LEU A 88 0.97 8.51 1.73
N MET A 89 0.20 9.12 0.84
CA MET A 89 0.63 10.19 -0.05
C MET A 89 -0.17 11.46 0.20
N ALA A 90 0.44 12.62 -0.01
CA ALA A 90 -0.25 13.91 0.07
C ALA A 90 0.46 14.96 -0.79
N PRO A 91 -0.29 15.95 -1.34
CA PRO A 91 0.31 17.06 -2.08
C PRO A 91 1.18 17.91 -1.16
N GLY A 92 2.33 18.35 -1.70
CA GLY A 92 3.29 19.17 -0.95
C GLY A 92 3.91 18.48 0.27
N ALA A 93 3.72 17.18 0.40
CA ALA A 93 4.36 16.34 1.42
C ALA A 93 5.80 15.96 1.01
N GLY A 94 6.33 14.91 1.58
CA GLY A 94 7.70 14.47 1.35
C GLY A 94 8.66 14.98 2.43
N GLY A 95 9.93 15.16 2.06
CA GLY A 95 10.96 15.52 3.04
C GLY A 95 11.33 14.36 3.96
N ALA A 96 11.74 14.66 5.18
CA ALA A 96 12.15 13.68 6.18
C ALA A 96 11.06 13.44 7.24
N PRO A 97 10.98 12.23 7.81
CA PRO A 97 10.16 11.96 8.98
C PRO A 97 10.61 12.78 10.18
N SER A 98 9.74 12.94 11.17
CA SER A 98 10.05 13.61 12.43
C SER A 98 9.50 12.86 13.64
N GLY A 99 10.00 13.18 14.84
CA GLY A 99 9.56 12.57 16.09
C GLY A 99 9.85 11.07 16.17
N ALA A 100 9.04 10.33 16.91
CA ALA A 100 9.29 8.93 17.25
C ALA A 100 9.50 8.00 16.04
N VAL A 101 8.82 8.26 14.92
CA VAL A 101 9.04 7.45 13.70
C VAL A 101 10.41 7.71 13.08
N ALA A 102 10.90 8.96 13.13
CA ALA A 102 12.26 9.29 12.67
C ALA A 102 13.32 8.62 13.55
N ASP A 103 13.14 8.66 14.87
CA ASP A 103 14.03 8.02 15.84
C ASP A 103 14.08 6.51 15.59
N ALA A 104 12.93 5.87 15.39
CA ALA A 104 12.83 4.44 15.10
C ALA A 104 13.48 4.06 13.77
N ILE A 105 13.32 4.87 12.72
CA ILE A 105 14.00 4.67 11.42
C ILE A 105 15.51 4.77 11.60
N ASN A 106 16.01 5.79 12.30
CA ASN A 106 17.43 5.96 12.53
C ASN A 106 18.02 4.81 13.37
N ALA A 107 17.28 4.35 14.38
CA ALA A 107 17.69 3.22 15.20
C ALA A 107 17.75 1.90 14.40
N ALA A 108 16.78 1.66 13.50
CA ALA A 108 16.68 0.43 12.73
C ALA A 108 17.64 0.39 11.53
N PHE A 109 17.88 1.54 10.88
CA PHE A 109 18.59 1.62 9.59
C PHE A 109 19.83 2.53 9.60
N SER A 110 20.22 3.05 10.76
CA SER A 110 21.33 3.98 10.99
C SER A 110 21.09 5.41 10.50
N SER A 111 20.32 5.63 9.46
CA SER A 111 19.91 6.95 8.97
C SER A 111 18.70 6.86 8.05
N PHE A 112 18.04 8.00 7.85
CA PHE A 112 16.93 8.09 6.89
C PHE A 112 17.39 7.80 5.44
N ASP A 113 18.58 8.21 5.05
CA ASP A 113 19.10 7.91 3.70
C ASP A 113 19.40 6.42 3.52
N ALA A 114 19.99 5.77 4.52
CA ALA A 114 20.19 4.31 4.50
C ALA A 114 18.86 3.55 4.48
N PHE A 115 17.85 4.05 5.17
CA PHE A 115 16.47 3.51 5.08
C PHE A 115 15.92 3.62 3.66
N LYS A 116 15.99 4.81 3.03
CA LYS A 116 15.50 5.00 1.66
C LYS A 116 16.21 4.08 0.66
N GLU A 117 17.52 3.91 0.81
CA GLU A 117 18.30 3.01 -0.03
C GLU A 117 17.84 1.55 0.12
N GLN A 118 17.67 1.06 1.34
CA GLN A 118 17.20 -0.30 1.61
C GLN A 118 15.76 -0.51 1.13
N PHE A 119 14.89 0.48 1.33
CA PHE A 119 13.50 0.42 0.87
C PHE A 119 13.43 0.40 -0.67
N ALA A 120 14.25 1.22 -1.34
CA ALA A 120 14.36 1.21 -2.79
C ALA A 120 14.87 -0.13 -3.32
N LYS A 121 15.87 -0.75 -2.67
CA LYS A 121 16.33 -2.11 -3.02
C LYS A 121 15.21 -3.14 -2.91
N ALA A 122 14.37 -3.07 -1.88
CA ALA A 122 13.22 -3.96 -1.73
C ALA A 122 12.20 -3.77 -2.87
N GLY A 123 11.88 -2.52 -3.23
CA GLY A 123 10.95 -2.19 -4.31
C GLY A 123 11.48 -2.58 -5.69
N VAL A 124 12.75 -2.27 -6.00
CA VAL A 124 13.39 -2.65 -7.26
C VAL A 124 13.57 -4.17 -7.36
N GLY A 125 13.97 -4.80 -6.25
CA GLY A 125 14.19 -6.25 -6.18
C GLY A 125 12.91 -7.08 -6.22
N ARG A 126 11.72 -6.46 -6.05
CA ARG A 126 10.44 -7.16 -6.21
C ARG A 126 10.24 -7.52 -7.69
N PHE A 127 10.56 -8.77 -8.05
CA PHE A 127 10.39 -9.26 -9.41
C PHE A 127 8.90 -9.33 -9.77
N GLY A 128 8.50 -8.67 -10.85
CA GLY A 128 7.09 -8.56 -11.27
C GLY A 128 6.30 -7.56 -10.43
N SER A 129 5.04 -7.87 -10.21
CA SER A 129 4.09 -7.04 -9.46
C SER A 129 4.18 -7.27 -7.97
N GLY A 130 4.01 -6.23 -7.19
CA GLY A 130 3.97 -6.33 -5.74
C GLY A 130 4.16 -4.99 -5.03
N TRP A 131 4.60 -5.06 -3.79
CA TRP A 131 4.72 -3.93 -2.88
C TRP A 131 6.03 -3.98 -2.10
N ALA A 132 6.54 -2.81 -1.72
CA ALA A 132 7.56 -2.66 -0.69
C ALA A 132 6.93 -2.05 0.57
N TRP A 133 7.32 -2.54 1.75
CA TRP A 133 6.71 -2.19 3.02
C TRP A 133 7.73 -1.81 4.08
N LEU A 134 7.38 -0.85 4.94
CA LEU A 134 7.98 -0.64 6.24
C LEU A 134 7.05 -1.26 7.30
N ILE A 135 7.57 -2.24 8.02
CA ILE A 135 6.82 -3.02 9.01
C ILE A 135 7.24 -2.59 10.41
N ASP A 136 6.25 -2.41 11.29
CA ASP A 136 6.44 -2.20 12.72
C ASP A 136 6.07 -3.47 13.50
N THR A 137 7.03 -4.02 14.21
CA THR A 137 6.83 -5.16 15.12
C THR A 137 7.18 -4.72 16.54
N GLY A 138 6.21 -4.10 17.22
CA GLY A 138 6.41 -3.63 18.59
C GLY A 138 7.52 -2.60 18.75
N GLY A 139 7.63 -1.66 17.81
CA GLY A 139 8.64 -0.61 17.79
C GLY A 139 9.93 -0.97 17.04
N LYS A 140 10.09 -2.22 16.61
CA LYS A 140 11.19 -2.62 15.70
C LYS A 140 10.74 -2.52 14.26
N LEU A 141 11.44 -1.71 13.49
CA LEU A 141 11.16 -1.51 12.07
C LEU A 141 11.97 -2.47 11.20
N SER A 142 11.31 -3.03 10.19
CA SER A 142 11.93 -3.86 9.15
C SER A 142 11.35 -3.52 7.77
N ILE A 143 12.11 -3.83 6.72
CA ILE A 143 11.66 -3.67 5.33
C ILE A 143 11.36 -5.04 4.76
N GLU A 144 10.20 -5.18 4.13
CA GLU A 144 9.76 -6.39 3.44
C GLU A 144 9.21 -6.05 2.06
N SER A 145 9.10 -7.05 1.19
CA SER A 145 8.35 -6.94 -0.05
C SER A 145 7.44 -8.13 -0.24
N THR A 146 6.24 -7.88 -0.75
CA THR A 146 5.23 -8.92 -1.04
C THR A 146 4.92 -8.97 -2.53
N ALA A 147 4.55 -10.16 -3.02
CA ALA A 147 4.12 -10.34 -4.40
C ALA A 147 2.66 -9.96 -4.58
N ASN A 148 2.30 -9.52 -5.78
CA ASN A 148 0.92 -9.24 -6.16
C ASN A 148 0.23 -8.30 -5.17
N GLN A 149 -0.94 -8.72 -4.62
CA GLN A 149 -1.68 -7.95 -3.63
C GLN A 149 -1.59 -8.56 -2.21
N ASP A 150 -0.62 -9.44 -1.99
CA ASP A 150 -0.35 -9.93 -0.63
C ASP A 150 0.00 -8.75 0.28
N SER A 151 -0.64 -8.76 1.44
CA SER A 151 -0.50 -7.69 2.44
C SER A 151 0.16 -8.24 3.70
N PRO A 152 1.03 -7.47 4.37
CA PRO A 152 1.62 -7.87 5.65
C PRO A 152 0.59 -8.24 6.72
N ILE A 153 -0.62 -7.68 6.64
CA ILE A 153 -1.71 -8.00 7.57
C ILE A 153 -2.16 -9.47 7.49
N MET A 154 -1.94 -10.14 6.36
CA MET A 154 -2.22 -11.57 6.20
C MET A 154 -1.32 -12.46 7.09
N GLU A 155 -0.17 -11.92 7.48
CA GLU A 155 0.78 -12.53 8.41
C GLU A 155 0.73 -11.88 9.80
N SER A 156 -0.34 -11.15 10.10
CA SER A 156 -0.51 -10.40 11.35
C SER A 156 0.58 -9.36 11.62
N LYS A 157 1.25 -8.88 10.57
CA LYS A 157 2.25 -7.83 10.62
C LYS A 157 1.59 -6.46 10.43
N LYS A 158 2.18 -5.43 11.03
CA LYS A 158 1.70 -4.05 10.95
C LYS A 158 2.55 -3.26 9.95
N ALA A 159 2.01 -3.01 8.77
CA ALA A 159 2.63 -2.08 7.83
C ALA A 159 2.34 -0.64 8.24
N ILE A 160 3.35 0.23 8.22
CA ILE A 160 3.22 1.66 8.48
C ILE A 160 3.57 2.53 7.27
N LEU A 161 4.24 1.96 6.27
CA LEU A 161 4.48 2.57 4.97
C LEU A 161 4.41 1.47 3.91
N GLY A 162 3.83 1.79 2.76
CA GLY A 162 3.71 0.88 1.62
C GLY A 162 3.86 1.61 0.30
N LEU A 163 4.58 1.01 -0.62
CA LEU A 163 4.76 1.49 -1.99
C LEU A 163 4.32 0.42 -2.98
N ASP A 164 3.37 0.78 -3.82
CA ASP A 164 2.96 -0.04 -4.96
C ASP A 164 4.03 -0.02 -6.05
N VAL A 165 4.57 -1.19 -6.39
CA VAL A 165 5.54 -1.35 -7.48
C VAL A 165 4.98 -2.20 -8.65
N TRP A 166 3.67 -2.36 -8.70
CA TRP A 166 2.99 -2.80 -9.92
C TRP A 166 3.25 -1.79 -11.04
N GLU A 167 3.43 -2.26 -12.27
CA GLU A 167 3.65 -1.36 -13.41
C GLU A 167 2.51 -0.36 -13.62
N HIS A 168 1.27 -0.72 -13.30
CA HIS A 168 0.13 0.20 -13.38
C HIS A 168 0.28 1.46 -12.49
N ALA A 169 1.13 1.40 -11.46
CA ALA A 169 1.36 2.54 -10.56
C ALA A 169 2.30 3.60 -11.17
N TYR A 170 3.07 3.26 -12.21
CA TYR A 170 4.12 4.17 -12.70
C TYR A 170 4.39 4.14 -14.21
N TYR A 171 3.86 3.14 -14.96
CA TYR A 171 4.30 2.90 -16.34
C TYR A 171 4.00 4.06 -17.29
N LEU A 172 2.88 4.76 -17.14
CA LEU A 172 2.52 5.88 -18.03
C LEU A 172 3.57 7.00 -18.00
N LYS A 173 4.15 7.30 -16.83
CA LYS A 173 5.13 8.36 -16.67
C LYS A 173 6.58 7.85 -16.75
N TYR A 174 6.86 6.73 -16.13
CA TYR A 174 8.23 6.22 -15.93
C TYR A 174 8.59 5.03 -16.83
N GLN A 175 7.62 4.40 -17.52
CA GLN A 175 7.77 3.18 -18.28
C GLN A 175 8.49 2.10 -17.44
N ASN A 176 9.57 1.53 -17.96
CA ASN A 176 10.36 0.50 -17.25
C ASN A 176 11.27 1.04 -16.14
N ARG A 177 11.29 2.37 -15.92
CA ARG A 177 12.21 2.99 -14.96
C ARG A 177 11.62 3.01 -13.53
N ARG A 178 11.36 1.83 -12.97
CA ARG A 178 10.88 1.69 -11.57
C ARG A 178 11.76 2.44 -10.56
N PRO A 179 13.11 2.45 -10.64
CA PRO A 179 13.95 3.22 -9.72
C PRO A 179 13.64 4.73 -9.73
N ASP A 180 13.33 5.31 -10.90
CA ASP A 180 13.00 6.74 -11.02
C ASP A 180 11.66 7.04 -10.34
N TYR A 181 10.66 6.16 -10.52
CA TYR A 181 9.38 6.24 -9.83
C TYR A 181 9.56 6.19 -8.30
N ILE A 182 10.34 5.23 -7.79
CA ILE A 182 10.60 5.11 -6.35
C ILE A 182 11.27 6.38 -5.81
N THR A 183 12.23 6.93 -6.56
CA THR A 183 12.90 8.19 -6.19
C THR A 183 11.92 9.37 -6.17
N ALA A 184 11.05 9.48 -7.16
CA ALA A 184 10.07 10.55 -7.24
C ALA A 184 8.99 10.44 -6.14
N TRP A 185 8.58 9.22 -5.79
CA TRP A 185 7.55 8.96 -4.79
C TRP A 185 7.88 9.51 -3.39
N TRP A 186 9.16 9.57 -3.00
CA TRP A 186 9.56 10.14 -1.72
C TRP A 186 9.13 11.60 -1.53
N ASN A 187 8.87 12.32 -2.62
CA ASN A 187 8.41 13.72 -2.56
C ASN A 187 6.92 13.86 -2.22
N VAL A 188 6.17 12.77 -2.21
CA VAL A 188 4.73 12.78 -1.90
C VAL A 188 4.38 11.97 -0.65
N VAL A 189 5.36 11.38 0.03
CA VAL A 189 5.13 10.56 1.24
C VAL A 189 4.56 11.43 2.35
N ASN A 190 3.41 11.03 2.86
CA ASN A 190 2.72 11.66 3.99
C ASN A 190 3.27 11.14 5.33
N TRP A 191 4.36 11.71 5.81
CA TRP A 191 4.99 11.31 7.06
C TRP A 191 4.11 11.50 8.28
N ALA A 192 3.12 12.39 8.24
CA ALA A 192 2.14 12.54 9.32
C ALA A 192 1.27 11.27 9.47
N GLU A 193 0.84 10.70 8.34
CA GLU A 193 0.09 9.44 8.34
C GLU A 193 0.97 8.26 8.78
N VAL A 194 2.21 8.18 8.31
CA VAL A 194 3.17 7.16 8.76
C VAL A 194 3.37 7.23 10.27
N ALA A 195 3.57 8.44 10.83
CA ALA A 195 3.71 8.65 12.26
C ALA A 195 2.43 8.26 13.04
N ARG A 196 1.24 8.53 12.48
CA ARG A 196 -0.04 8.11 13.05
C ARG A 196 -0.16 6.58 13.10
N LEU A 197 0.23 5.91 12.04
CA LEU A 197 0.23 4.45 11.97
C LEU A 197 1.26 3.83 12.94
N TYR A 198 2.43 4.43 13.09
CA TYR A 198 3.46 3.96 14.01
C TYR A 198 3.00 3.99 15.47
N ARG A 199 2.20 4.98 15.89
CA ARG A 199 1.72 5.16 17.27
C ARG A 199 0.53 4.28 17.68
N ARG A 200 -0.14 3.62 16.74
CA ARG A 200 -1.35 2.80 16.99
C ARG A 200 -1.07 1.41 17.53
#